data_c92089316d752d456193832ac49b6b98
#
_entry.id   c92089316d752d456193832ac49b6b98
#
_cell.length_a   1.000
_cell.length_b   1.000
_cell.length_c   1.000
_cell.angle_alpha   90.00
_cell.angle_beta   90.00
_cell.angle_gamma   90.00
#
_symmetry.space_group_name_H-M   'P 1'
#
loop_
_entity.id
_entity.type
_entity.pdbx_description
1 polymer ?
#
loop_
_entity_poly.entity_id
_entity_poly.type
_entity_poly.pdbx_seq_one_letter_code
_entity_poly.pdbx_strand_id
1 'polypeptide(L)'
;RRDGYCIVAFTWLLFTTFGMLPFYLSGEIPSVTDAFFETMSGFTTTGATILDDIESLSYGMLFWRSFSQWIGGLGIVFFTIAVLPIFGVGNQVLFSAEATGVTHDKIHPKISIMAQWLWTVYLLLTITETVLLMLGGMNLFDAVCHSFTTTSTGGYSTKQDSVAYWNSPFIEYVIAIFMVLSGINFSLYFMCLKGKFFNLFKDDECRWFLMSVGIVTLLITAPLVMQNHYGWEEAFRK
;
A
#
# COMPACT_ATOMS: atom_id res chain seq x y z
N ARG A 1 18.71 -16.87 12.61
CA ARG A 1 18.08 -15.53 12.71
C ARG A 1 18.87 -14.45 11.97
N ARG A 2 20.20 -14.32 12.21
CA ARG A 2 21.06 -13.30 11.57
C ARG A 2 21.05 -13.42 10.04
N ASP A 3 21.14 -14.62 9.50
CA ASP A 3 21.17 -14.87 8.05
C ASP A 3 19.83 -14.49 7.38
N GLY A 4 18.70 -14.68 8.07
CA GLY A 4 17.38 -14.27 7.58
C GLY A 4 17.27 -12.75 7.40
N TYR A 5 17.74 -11.95 8.36
CA TYR A 5 17.74 -10.49 8.23
C TYR A 5 18.66 -10.01 7.11
N CYS A 6 19.85 -10.65 6.95
CA CYS A 6 20.74 -10.33 5.84
C CYS A 6 20.09 -10.63 4.48
N ILE A 7 19.42 -11.78 4.34
CA ILE A 7 18.71 -12.15 3.11
C ILE A 7 17.66 -11.12 2.76
N VAL A 8 16.82 -10.73 3.73
CA VAL A 8 15.77 -9.71 3.52
C VAL A 8 16.39 -8.37 3.08
N ALA A 9 17.40 -7.88 3.80
CA ALA A 9 18.05 -6.61 3.47
C ALA A 9 18.68 -6.62 2.06
N PHE A 10 19.40 -7.69 1.71
CA PHE A 10 19.98 -7.82 0.37
C PHE A 10 18.91 -7.97 -0.72
N THR A 11 17.81 -8.63 -0.44
CA THR A 11 16.67 -8.74 -1.37
C THR A 11 16.12 -7.36 -1.70
N TRP A 12 15.86 -6.52 -0.71
CA TRP A 12 15.40 -5.14 -0.92
C TRP A 12 16.38 -4.33 -1.77
N LEU A 13 17.67 -4.39 -1.46
CA LEU A 13 18.71 -3.69 -2.24
C LEU A 13 18.77 -4.18 -3.70
N LEU A 14 18.70 -5.50 -3.93
CA LEU A 14 18.69 -6.07 -5.27
C LEU A 14 17.45 -5.66 -6.06
N PHE A 15 16.26 -5.80 -5.48
CA PHE A 15 15.03 -5.38 -6.14
C PHE A 15 15.04 -3.89 -6.49
N THR A 16 15.53 -3.04 -5.59
CA THR A 16 15.65 -1.60 -5.87
C THR A 16 16.66 -1.33 -6.99
N THR A 17 17.82 -2.01 -6.97
CA THR A 17 18.86 -1.82 -8.00
C THR A 17 18.34 -2.22 -9.39
N PHE A 18 17.62 -3.32 -9.51
CA PHE A 18 17.03 -3.71 -10.78
C PHE A 18 15.77 -2.89 -11.12
N GLY A 19 14.96 -2.56 -10.12
CA GLY A 19 13.73 -1.80 -10.29
C GLY A 19 13.94 -0.33 -10.69
N MET A 20 15.12 0.25 -10.43
CA MET A 20 15.46 1.60 -10.89
C MET A 20 15.81 1.68 -12.37
N LEU A 21 16.16 0.54 -13.00
CA LEU A 21 16.61 0.52 -14.39
C LEU A 21 15.60 1.10 -15.38
N PRO A 22 14.28 0.86 -15.28
CA PRO A 22 13.31 1.52 -16.14
C PRO A 22 13.41 3.05 -16.10
N PHE A 23 13.50 3.65 -14.91
CA PHE A 23 13.64 5.10 -14.75
C PHE A 23 14.95 5.63 -15.31
N TYR A 24 16.06 4.94 -15.04
CA TYR A 24 17.38 5.35 -15.47
C TYR A 24 17.56 5.19 -17.00
N LEU A 25 17.17 4.03 -17.55
CA LEU A 25 17.36 3.73 -18.97
C LEU A 25 16.40 4.50 -19.88
N SER A 26 15.22 4.90 -19.41
CA SER A 26 14.32 5.78 -20.13
C SER A 26 14.87 7.21 -20.24
N GLY A 27 15.79 7.58 -19.36
CA GLY A 27 16.32 8.95 -19.26
C GLY A 27 15.40 9.92 -18.54
N GLU A 28 14.23 9.46 -18.04
CA GLU A 28 13.29 10.32 -17.32
C GLU A 28 13.80 10.70 -15.92
N ILE A 29 14.57 9.81 -15.28
CA ILE A 29 15.33 10.10 -14.06
C ILE A 29 16.80 9.76 -14.35
N PRO A 30 17.58 10.71 -14.88
CA PRO A 30 18.95 10.44 -15.37
C PRO A 30 19.97 10.23 -14.24
N SER A 31 19.67 10.65 -13.03
CA SER A 31 20.52 10.45 -11.85
C SER A 31 20.30 9.05 -11.28
N VAL A 32 21.37 8.26 -11.17
CA VAL A 32 21.35 6.91 -10.56
C VAL A 32 20.85 6.98 -9.11
N THR A 33 21.30 7.98 -8.36
CA THR A 33 20.92 8.15 -6.95
C THR A 33 19.42 8.44 -6.83
N ASP A 34 18.90 9.31 -7.70
CA ASP A 34 17.50 9.71 -7.66
C ASP A 34 16.58 8.57 -8.12
N ALA A 35 16.97 7.86 -9.20
CA ALA A 35 16.27 6.67 -9.67
C ALA A 35 16.25 5.55 -8.59
N PHE A 36 17.36 5.37 -7.88
CA PHE A 36 17.42 4.44 -6.76
C PHE A 36 16.52 4.86 -5.60
N PHE A 37 16.54 6.15 -5.22
CA PHE A 37 15.70 6.68 -4.14
C PHE A 37 14.22 6.52 -4.47
N GLU A 38 13.78 6.96 -5.67
CA GLU A 38 12.40 6.86 -6.11
C GLU A 38 11.89 5.41 -6.11
N THR A 39 12.74 4.49 -6.59
CA THR A 39 12.42 3.06 -6.62
C THR A 39 12.40 2.44 -5.23
N MET A 40 13.34 2.79 -4.36
CA MET A 40 13.36 2.31 -2.98
C MET A 40 12.12 2.80 -2.22
N SER A 41 11.79 4.09 -2.38
CA SER A 41 10.57 4.68 -1.82
C SER A 41 9.30 4.00 -2.36
N GLY A 42 9.31 3.62 -3.64
CA GLY A 42 8.24 2.82 -4.24
C GLY A 42 8.11 1.46 -3.57
N PHE A 43 9.13 0.63 -3.61
CA PHE A 43 9.06 -0.73 -3.06
C PHE A 43 8.86 -0.79 -1.55
N THR A 44 9.40 0.16 -0.79
CA THR A 44 9.18 0.23 0.67
C THR A 44 7.85 0.89 1.03
N THR A 45 7.05 1.27 0.03
CA THR A 45 5.77 1.97 0.20
C THR A 45 5.87 3.25 1.05
N THR A 46 7.03 3.92 1.01
CA THR A 46 7.28 5.14 1.77
C THR A 46 6.53 6.34 1.19
N GLY A 47 6.39 6.40 -0.15
CA GLY A 47 5.68 7.46 -0.84
C GLY A 47 6.44 8.81 -0.96
N ALA A 48 7.68 8.88 -0.47
CA ALA A 48 8.52 10.06 -0.67
C ALA A 48 9.02 10.12 -2.12
N THR A 49 8.96 11.28 -2.74
CA THR A 49 9.40 11.48 -4.14
C THR A 49 10.44 12.58 -4.25
N ILE A 50 11.36 12.42 -5.19
CA ILE A 50 12.35 13.44 -5.58
C ILE A 50 11.88 14.23 -6.80
N LEU A 51 10.72 13.88 -7.38
CA LEU A 51 10.21 14.49 -8.59
C LEU A 51 9.52 15.83 -8.27
N ASP A 52 9.98 16.89 -8.92
CA ASP A 52 9.35 18.22 -8.84
C ASP A 52 8.09 18.31 -9.72
N ASP A 53 8.07 17.57 -10.84
CA ASP A 53 6.94 17.49 -11.76
C ASP A 53 6.65 16.03 -12.11
N ILE A 54 5.59 15.50 -11.49
CA ILE A 54 5.14 14.12 -11.66
C ILE A 54 4.53 13.92 -13.07
N GLU A 55 3.83 14.92 -13.57
CA GLU A 55 3.07 14.84 -14.84
C GLU A 55 3.98 14.89 -16.08
N SER A 56 5.27 15.24 -15.91
CA SER A 56 6.27 15.17 -16.99
C SER A 56 6.69 13.74 -17.32
N LEU A 57 6.47 12.78 -16.41
CA LEU A 57 6.78 11.37 -16.64
C LEU A 57 5.84 10.76 -17.68
N SER A 58 6.37 9.82 -18.47
CA SER A 58 5.54 9.01 -19.37
C SER A 58 4.56 8.12 -18.59
N TYR A 59 3.45 7.74 -19.24
CA TYR A 59 2.48 6.80 -18.67
C TYR A 59 3.11 5.49 -18.22
N GLY A 60 4.13 5.00 -18.91
CA GLY A 60 4.86 3.79 -18.54
C GLY A 60 5.59 3.94 -17.21
N MET A 61 6.24 5.09 -16.98
CA MET A 61 6.98 5.36 -15.75
C MET A 61 6.04 5.66 -14.58
N LEU A 62 4.93 6.38 -14.81
CA LEU A 62 3.87 6.57 -13.81
C LEU A 62 3.25 5.24 -13.37
N PHE A 63 3.01 4.34 -14.34
CA PHE A 63 2.53 2.99 -14.04
C PHE A 63 3.56 2.20 -13.23
N TRP A 64 4.83 2.18 -13.66
CA TRP A 64 5.91 1.48 -12.96
C TRP A 64 6.09 1.98 -11.53
N ARG A 65 5.99 3.30 -11.32
CA ARG A 65 6.05 3.95 -10.03
C ARG A 65 4.94 3.45 -9.09
N SER A 66 3.70 3.45 -9.55
CA SER A 66 2.55 2.95 -8.77
C SER A 66 2.59 1.44 -8.57
N PHE A 67 3.02 0.69 -9.59
CA PHE A 67 3.13 -0.77 -9.55
C PHE A 67 4.24 -1.23 -8.61
N SER A 68 5.36 -0.50 -8.51
CA SER A 68 6.42 -0.79 -7.55
C SER A 68 5.91 -0.70 -6.10
N GLN A 69 5.07 0.29 -5.77
CA GLN A 69 4.39 0.36 -4.48
C GLN A 69 3.46 -0.83 -4.26
N TRP A 70 2.69 -1.20 -5.26
CA TRP A 70 1.75 -2.31 -5.15
C TRP A 70 2.45 -3.65 -4.87
N ILE A 71 3.55 -3.94 -5.56
CA ILE A 71 4.40 -5.11 -5.27
C ILE A 71 5.00 -5.01 -3.86
N GLY A 72 5.49 -3.82 -3.50
CA GLY A 72 6.10 -3.56 -2.20
C GLY A 72 5.12 -3.73 -1.03
N GLY A 73 3.86 -3.30 -1.20
CA GLY A 73 2.83 -3.35 -0.16
C GLY A 73 2.44 -4.75 0.30
N LEU A 74 2.54 -5.74 -0.57
CA LEU A 74 2.43 -7.16 -0.16
C LEU A 74 3.69 -7.70 0.50
N GLY A 75 4.75 -6.92 0.50
CA GLY A 75 6.06 -7.36 0.87
C GLY A 75 6.65 -8.31 -0.18
N ILE A 76 7.84 -7.96 -0.65
CA ILE A 76 8.64 -8.82 -1.55
C ILE A 76 8.76 -10.23 -0.96
N VAL A 77 8.75 -10.36 0.36
CA VAL A 77 8.85 -11.64 1.07
C VAL A 77 7.55 -12.46 0.97
N PHE A 78 6.37 -11.84 1.00
CA PHE A 78 5.14 -12.59 0.74
C PHE A 78 5.09 -13.11 -0.70
N PHE A 79 5.54 -12.30 -1.66
CA PHE A 79 5.70 -12.76 -3.04
C PHE A 79 6.70 -13.93 -3.11
N THR A 80 7.83 -13.79 -2.45
CA THR A 80 8.87 -14.81 -2.39
C THR A 80 8.37 -16.08 -1.69
N ILE A 81 7.60 -15.96 -0.59
CA ILE A 81 7.00 -17.10 0.13
C ILE A 81 5.93 -17.80 -0.70
N ALA A 82 5.17 -17.08 -1.53
CA ALA A 82 4.23 -17.70 -2.44
C ALA A 82 4.92 -18.49 -3.56
N VAL A 83 6.12 -18.07 -3.97
CA VAL A 83 6.91 -18.66 -5.05
C VAL A 83 7.89 -19.73 -4.55
N LEU A 84 8.54 -19.55 -3.40
CA LEU A 84 9.52 -20.49 -2.83
C LEU A 84 9.05 -21.94 -2.63
N PRO A 85 7.78 -22.24 -2.27
CA PRO A 85 7.31 -23.61 -2.20
C PRO A 85 7.38 -24.35 -3.54
N ILE A 86 7.31 -23.61 -4.65
CA ILE A 86 7.47 -24.16 -6.01
C ILE A 86 8.90 -24.70 -6.19
N PHE A 87 9.87 -24.13 -5.48
CA PHE A 87 11.26 -24.53 -5.52
C PHE A 87 11.72 -25.44 -4.37
N GLY A 88 10.78 -25.88 -3.50
CA GLY A 88 11.05 -26.86 -2.44
C GLY A 88 11.82 -26.31 -1.22
N VAL A 89 11.91 -24.99 -1.05
CA VAL A 89 12.63 -24.35 0.07
C VAL A 89 11.71 -24.10 1.26
N GLY A 90 12.13 -24.51 2.46
CA GLY A 90 11.32 -24.35 3.71
C GLY A 90 11.30 -22.91 4.23
N ASN A 91 10.10 -22.37 4.44
CA ASN A 91 9.81 -20.93 4.48
C ASN A 91 9.67 -20.31 5.89
N GLN A 92 9.84 -21.06 6.98
CA GLN A 92 9.50 -20.57 8.33
C GLN A 92 10.35 -19.39 8.83
N VAL A 93 11.59 -19.29 8.40
CA VAL A 93 12.56 -18.30 8.90
C VAL A 93 12.35 -16.91 8.27
N LEU A 94 11.99 -16.87 6.98
CA LEU A 94 11.75 -15.62 6.24
C LEU A 94 10.46 -14.94 6.68
N PHE A 95 9.39 -15.72 6.88
CA PHE A 95 8.10 -15.21 7.33
C PHE A 95 8.16 -14.49 8.68
N SER A 96 8.90 -15.06 9.64
CA SER A 96 9.02 -14.48 10.99
C SER A 96 9.88 -13.20 11.05
N ALA A 97 10.62 -12.90 9.99
CA ALA A 97 11.44 -11.69 9.91
C ALA A 97 10.69 -10.46 9.36
N GLU A 98 9.61 -10.66 8.60
CA GLU A 98 8.89 -9.59 7.90
C GLU A 98 7.40 -9.46 8.30
N ALA A 99 6.84 -10.44 9.03
CA ALA A 99 5.47 -10.33 9.51
C ALA A 99 5.34 -9.19 10.51
N THR A 100 4.74 -8.11 10.08
CA THR A 100 4.34 -6.98 10.92
C THR A 100 3.05 -7.34 11.66
N GLY A 101 3.17 -7.81 12.91
CA GLY A 101 2.03 -8.14 13.76
C GLY A 101 2.49 -8.87 15.02
N VAL A 102 1.92 -8.51 16.15
CA VAL A 102 2.34 -8.98 17.49
C VAL A 102 1.89 -10.42 17.79
N THR A 103 0.95 -10.96 17.02
CA THR A 103 0.39 -12.30 17.28
C THR A 103 0.72 -13.27 16.15
N HIS A 104 1.63 -14.20 16.46
CA HIS A 104 1.87 -15.39 15.64
C HIS A 104 0.73 -16.41 15.85
N ASP A 105 -0.48 -16.08 15.41
CA ASP A 105 -1.56 -17.04 15.44
C ASP A 105 -1.30 -18.14 14.40
N LYS A 106 -1.11 -19.35 14.89
CA LYS A 106 -0.97 -20.59 14.09
C LYS A 106 -2.30 -20.95 13.41
N ILE A 107 -2.80 -20.07 12.53
CA ILE A 107 -4.13 -20.21 11.93
C ILE A 107 -4.15 -21.26 10.81
N HIS A 108 -2.97 -21.57 10.21
CA HIS A 108 -2.91 -22.58 9.14
C HIS A 108 -1.55 -23.30 9.08
N PRO A 109 -1.54 -24.64 8.92
CA PRO A 109 -0.30 -25.43 8.88
C PRO A 109 0.51 -25.21 7.60
N LYS A 110 -0.03 -24.51 6.57
CA LYS A 110 0.65 -24.24 5.30
C LYS A 110 0.74 -22.75 5.04
N ILE A 111 1.93 -22.20 5.20
CA ILE A 111 2.28 -20.78 4.92
C ILE A 111 1.84 -20.35 3.52
N SER A 112 1.95 -21.25 2.53
CA SER A 112 1.55 -20.94 1.15
C SER A 112 0.04 -20.69 0.99
N ILE A 113 -0.80 -21.39 1.76
CA ILE A 113 -2.25 -21.17 1.74
C ILE A 113 -2.59 -19.80 2.33
N MET A 114 -1.92 -19.43 3.41
CA MET A 114 -2.09 -18.11 4.02
C MET A 114 -1.66 -17.01 3.06
N ALA A 115 -0.50 -17.14 2.41
CA ALA A 115 -0.03 -16.20 1.40
C ALA A 115 -1.03 -16.04 0.24
N GLN A 116 -1.60 -17.13 -0.28
CA GLN A 116 -2.62 -17.08 -1.33
C GLN A 116 -3.88 -16.31 -0.89
N TRP A 117 -4.33 -16.49 0.35
CA TRP A 117 -5.48 -15.76 0.88
C TRP A 117 -5.19 -14.28 1.02
N LEU A 118 -4.00 -13.90 1.51
CA LEU A 118 -3.58 -12.50 1.61
C LEU A 118 -3.55 -11.85 0.21
N TRP A 119 -2.98 -12.55 -0.78
CA TRP A 119 -3.00 -12.12 -2.18
C TRP A 119 -4.42 -11.92 -2.71
N THR A 120 -5.31 -12.84 -2.43
CA THR A 120 -6.70 -12.76 -2.88
C THR A 120 -7.41 -11.54 -2.31
N VAL A 121 -7.27 -11.29 -1.01
CA VAL A 121 -7.85 -10.12 -0.34
C VAL A 121 -7.27 -8.82 -0.92
N TYR A 122 -5.96 -8.78 -1.10
CA TYR A 122 -5.27 -7.61 -1.65
C TYR A 122 -5.73 -7.28 -3.08
N LEU A 123 -5.81 -8.28 -3.95
CA LEU A 123 -6.35 -8.15 -5.30
C LEU A 123 -7.80 -7.69 -5.28
N LEU A 124 -8.62 -8.26 -4.42
CA LEU A 124 -10.03 -7.91 -4.32
C LEU A 124 -10.21 -6.45 -3.87
N LEU A 125 -9.44 -5.97 -2.90
CA LEU A 125 -9.43 -4.57 -2.51
C LEU A 125 -9.02 -3.68 -3.68
N THR A 126 -7.91 -3.99 -4.35
CA THR A 126 -7.41 -3.23 -5.50
C THR A 126 -8.45 -3.13 -6.62
N ILE A 127 -9.05 -4.25 -7.02
CA ILE A 127 -10.05 -4.28 -8.09
C ILE A 127 -11.31 -3.50 -7.68
N THR A 128 -11.78 -3.68 -6.45
CA THR A 128 -12.97 -2.99 -5.97
C THR A 128 -12.76 -1.48 -5.92
N GLU A 129 -11.62 -1.03 -5.43
CA GLU A 129 -11.24 0.37 -5.40
C GLU A 129 -11.14 0.95 -6.81
N THR A 130 -10.45 0.26 -7.74
CA THR A 130 -10.37 0.67 -9.15
C THR A 130 -11.74 0.92 -9.75
N VAL A 131 -12.68 -0.02 -9.56
CA VAL A 131 -14.05 0.12 -10.09
C VAL A 131 -14.77 1.31 -9.47
N LEU A 132 -14.66 1.51 -8.16
CA LEU A 132 -15.28 2.64 -7.48
C LEU A 132 -14.68 3.98 -7.93
N LEU A 133 -13.37 4.09 -8.10
CA LEU A 133 -12.71 5.29 -8.60
C LEU A 133 -13.15 5.62 -10.05
N MET A 134 -13.29 4.62 -10.90
CA MET A 134 -13.85 4.80 -12.24
C MET A 134 -15.29 5.29 -12.20
N LEU A 135 -16.13 4.77 -11.32
CA LEU A 135 -17.50 5.26 -11.11
C LEU A 135 -17.52 6.71 -10.60
N GLY A 136 -16.48 7.12 -9.87
CA GLY A 136 -16.27 8.50 -9.41
C GLY A 136 -15.81 9.47 -10.52
N GLY A 137 -15.51 8.96 -11.73
CA GLY A 137 -15.11 9.78 -12.89
C GLY A 137 -13.60 9.78 -13.19
N MET A 138 -12.79 8.97 -12.48
CA MET A 138 -11.39 8.74 -12.88
C MET A 138 -11.32 7.93 -14.17
N ASN A 139 -10.35 8.22 -15.02
CA ASN A 139 -10.02 7.34 -16.14
C ASN A 139 -9.39 6.04 -15.62
N LEU A 140 -9.42 4.98 -16.44
CA LEU A 140 -8.93 3.66 -16.05
C LEU A 140 -7.47 3.66 -15.58
N PHE A 141 -6.61 4.43 -16.26
CA PHE A 141 -5.18 4.49 -15.93
C PHE A 141 -4.96 5.06 -14.51
N ASP A 142 -5.54 6.23 -14.25
CA ASP A 142 -5.41 6.88 -12.95
C ASP A 142 -6.08 6.06 -11.83
N ALA A 143 -7.25 5.46 -12.12
CA ALA A 143 -7.95 4.60 -11.16
C ALA A 143 -7.11 3.38 -10.76
N VAL A 144 -6.45 2.71 -11.71
CA VAL A 144 -5.55 1.58 -11.44
C VAL A 144 -4.34 2.02 -10.65
N CYS A 145 -3.68 3.12 -11.05
CA CYS A 145 -2.50 3.63 -10.36
C CYS A 145 -2.80 4.03 -8.92
N HIS A 146 -3.91 4.74 -8.68
CA HIS A 146 -4.31 5.14 -7.33
C HIS A 146 -4.72 3.94 -6.47
N SER A 147 -5.44 2.95 -7.03
CA SER A 147 -5.76 1.73 -6.29
C SER A 147 -4.51 0.94 -5.91
N PHE A 148 -3.48 0.92 -6.74
CA PHE A 148 -2.20 0.31 -6.40
C PHE A 148 -1.55 0.99 -5.20
N THR A 149 -1.51 2.32 -5.21
CA THR A 149 -0.83 3.10 -4.19
C THR A 149 -1.62 3.22 -2.90
N THR A 150 -2.95 3.21 -2.96
CA THR A 150 -3.83 3.20 -1.77
C THR A 150 -3.80 1.84 -1.08
N THR A 151 -4.01 0.74 -1.83
CA THR A 151 -4.02 -0.61 -1.26
C THR A 151 -2.66 -0.98 -0.65
N SER A 152 -1.56 -0.47 -1.21
CA SER A 152 -0.21 -0.64 -0.66
C SER A 152 0.12 0.32 0.48
N THR A 153 -0.76 1.27 0.81
CA THR A 153 -0.51 2.36 1.78
C THR A 153 0.71 3.22 1.42
N GLY A 154 1.01 3.36 0.12
CA GLY A 154 2.21 4.03 -0.38
C GLY A 154 2.04 5.51 -0.71
N GLY A 155 0.89 5.91 -1.27
CA GLY A 155 0.49 7.29 -1.48
C GLY A 155 1.06 8.00 -2.70
N TYR A 156 1.71 7.31 -3.62
CA TYR A 156 2.09 7.90 -4.91
C TYR A 156 0.85 8.26 -5.74
N SER A 157 0.94 9.35 -6.49
CA SER A 157 -0.10 9.81 -7.41
C SER A 157 0.44 9.95 -8.83
N THR A 158 -0.45 9.91 -9.81
CA THR A 158 -0.19 10.26 -11.21
C THR A 158 -0.33 11.76 -11.45
N LYS A 159 -0.83 12.51 -10.46
CA LYS A 159 -1.08 13.95 -10.52
C LYS A 159 -0.29 14.70 -9.46
N GLN A 160 0.17 15.93 -9.80
CA GLN A 160 0.91 16.76 -8.86
C GLN A 160 0.08 17.13 -7.63
N ASP A 161 -1.20 17.47 -7.84
CA ASP A 161 -2.14 17.81 -6.77
C ASP A 161 -2.73 16.58 -6.08
N SER A 162 -2.21 15.37 -6.38
CA SER A 162 -2.68 14.12 -5.81
C SER A 162 -4.20 13.95 -5.98
N VAL A 163 -4.90 13.47 -4.96
CA VAL A 163 -6.36 13.24 -4.99
C VAL A 163 -7.16 14.53 -5.18
N ALA A 164 -6.63 15.68 -4.75
CA ALA A 164 -7.28 16.97 -4.89
C ALA A 164 -7.51 17.40 -6.36
N TYR A 165 -6.76 16.84 -7.30
CA TYR A 165 -6.91 17.09 -8.75
C TYR A 165 -8.35 16.88 -9.24
N TRP A 166 -9.02 15.83 -8.75
CA TRP A 166 -10.39 15.50 -9.19
C TRP A 166 -11.48 16.32 -8.51
N ASN A 167 -11.16 17.00 -7.41
CA ASN A 167 -12.11 17.81 -6.61
C ASN A 167 -13.48 17.13 -6.45
N SER A 168 -13.49 15.83 -6.22
CA SER A 168 -14.67 14.99 -6.09
C SER A 168 -14.77 14.39 -4.69
N PRO A 169 -15.75 14.78 -3.88
CA PRO A 169 -15.97 14.20 -2.56
C PRO A 169 -16.07 12.67 -2.60
N PHE A 170 -16.70 12.11 -3.62
CA PHE A 170 -16.84 10.67 -3.76
C PHE A 170 -15.48 9.98 -3.87
N ILE A 171 -14.58 10.49 -4.72
CA ILE A 171 -13.23 9.93 -4.89
C ILE A 171 -12.43 10.02 -3.60
N GLU A 172 -12.47 11.17 -2.93
CA GLU A 172 -11.76 11.41 -1.68
C GLU A 172 -12.22 10.44 -0.57
N TYR A 173 -13.54 10.23 -0.40
CA TYR A 173 -14.09 9.28 0.56
C TYR A 173 -13.76 7.82 0.20
N VAL A 174 -13.83 7.44 -1.07
CA VAL A 174 -13.44 6.09 -1.50
C VAL A 174 -12.00 5.82 -1.11
N ILE A 175 -11.07 6.71 -1.48
CA ILE A 175 -9.66 6.56 -1.14
C ILE A 175 -9.47 6.50 0.38
N ALA A 176 -10.07 7.43 1.15
CA ALA A 176 -9.95 7.44 2.61
C ALA A 176 -10.42 6.13 3.26
N ILE A 177 -11.55 5.58 2.80
CA ILE A 177 -12.06 4.29 3.29
C ILE A 177 -11.10 3.16 2.96
N PHE A 178 -10.57 3.11 1.72
CA PHE A 178 -9.63 2.06 1.31
C PHE A 178 -8.27 2.20 1.99
N MET A 179 -7.79 3.42 2.30
CA MET A 179 -6.60 3.64 3.14
C MET A 179 -6.78 2.98 4.52
N VAL A 180 -7.94 3.20 5.16
CA VAL A 180 -8.24 2.57 6.46
C VAL A 180 -8.33 1.06 6.32
N LEU A 181 -9.04 0.55 5.30
CA LEU A 181 -9.15 -0.90 5.07
C LEU A 181 -7.77 -1.53 4.81
N SER A 182 -6.92 -0.90 4.03
CA SER A 182 -5.58 -1.40 3.72
C SER A 182 -4.63 -1.34 4.91
N GLY A 183 -4.87 -0.44 5.88
CA GLY A 183 -4.11 -0.35 7.13
C GLY A 183 -4.46 -1.43 8.16
N ILE A 184 -5.57 -2.15 8.00
CA ILE A 184 -5.97 -3.24 8.90
C ILE A 184 -5.15 -4.50 8.59
N ASN A 185 -4.76 -5.23 9.63
CA ASN A 185 -4.05 -6.50 9.48
C ASN A 185 -4.82 -7.48 8.59
N PHE A 186 -4.23 -7.85 7.45
CA PHE A 186 -4.87 -8.70 6.45
C PHE A 186 -5.28 -10.09 6.99
N SER A 187 -4.66 -10.59 8.05
CA SER A 187 -5.04 -11.84 8.70
C SER A 187 -6.48 -11.79 9.25
N LEU A 188 -6.97 -10.61 9.64
CA LEU A 188 -8.32 -10.43 10.15
C LEU A 188 -9.37 -10.60 9.04
N TYR A 189 -9.05 -10.19 7.81
CA TYR A 189 -9.94 -10.42 6.65
C TYR A 189 -10.17 -11.91 6.39
N PHE A 190 -9.14 -12.73 6.59
CA PHE A 190 -9.28 -14.18 6.48
C PHE A 190 -10.26 -14.75 7.52
N MET A 191 -10.25 -14.21 8.75
CA MET A 191 -11.23 -14.60 9.78
C MET A 191 -12.65 -14.14 9.41
N CYS A 192 -12.78 -12.95 8.82
CA CYS A 192 -14.07 -12.44 8.35
C CYS A 192 -14.66 -13.34 7.26
N LEU A 193 -13.86 -13.78 6.30
CA LEU A 193 -14.30 -14.70 5.24
C LEU A 193 -14.75 -16.08 5.78
N LYS A 194 -14.27 -16.48 6.95
CA LYS A 194 -14.75 -17.68 7.69
C LYS A 194 -16.02 -17.42 8.52
N GLY A 195 -16.70 -16.29 8.32
CA GLY A 195 -17.94 -15.93 9.02
C GLY A 195 -17.75 -15.37 10.43
N LYS A 196 -16.50 -15.04 10.83
CA LYS A 196 -16.19 -14.51 12.17
C LYS A 196 -16.00 -12.99 12.15
N PHE A 197 -16.95 -12.24 11.58
CA PHE A 197 -16.89 -10.79 11.44
C PHE A 197 -16.69 -10.03 12.76
N PHE A 198 -17.28 -10.52 13.86
CA PHE A 198 -17.14 -9.89 15.17
C PHE A 198 -15.71 -9.94 15.73
N ASN A 199 -14.85 -10.81 15.22
CA ASN A 199 -13.45 -10.86 15.67
C ASN A 199 -12.66 -9.63 15.22
N LEU A 200 -13.04 -8.98 14.12
CA LEU A 200 -12.44 -7.71 13.68
C LEU A 200 -12.53 -6.63 14.78
N PHE A 201 -13.70 -6.51 15.40
CA PHE A 201 -13.94 -5.51 16.46
C PHE A 201 -13.45 -5.95 17.85
N LYS A 202 -13.08 -7.22 18.02
CA LYS A 202 -12.53 -7.75 19.28
C LYS A 202 -11.00 -7.76 19.30
N ASP A 203 -10.37 -7.61 18.13
CA ASP A 203 -8.92 -7.54 18.00
C ASP A 203 -8.40 -6.21 18.55
N ASP A 204 -7.46 -6.26 19.48
CA ASP A 204 -6.95 -5.07 20.16
C ASP A 204 -6.12 -4.20 19.21
N GLU A 205 -5.36 -4.80 18.27
CA GLU A 205 -4.58 -4.08 17.26
C GLU A 205 -5.49 -3.25 16.36
N CYS A 206 -6.55 -3.87 15.82
CA CYS A 206 -7.54 -3.19 14.98
C CYS A 206 -8.26 -2.07 15.74
N ARG A 207 -8.63 -2.28 17.00
CA ARG A 207 -9.30 -1.26 17.82
C ARG A 207 -8.40 -0.06 18.09
N TRP A 208 -7.15 -0.29 18.46
CA TRP A 208 -6.19 0.80 18.69
C TRP A 208 -5.88 1.56 17.41
N PHE A 209 -5.75 0.87 16.27
CA PHE A 209 -5.57 1.49 14.96
C PHE A 209 -6.75 2.41 14.62
N LEU A 210 -7.98 1.91 14.67
CA LEU A 210 -9.17 2.71 14.37
C LEU A 210 -9.36 3.89 15.35
N MET A 211 -9.07 3.69 16.63
CA MET A 211 -9.08 4.78 17.62
C MET A 211 -8.03 5.85 17.29
N SER A 212 -6.80 5.45 16.94
CA SER A 212 -5.75 6.40 16.60
C SER A 212 -6.09 7.20 15.35
N VAL A 213 -6.63 6.55 14.30
CA VAL A 213 -7.12 7.23 13.10
C VAL A 213 -8.21 8.25 13.48
N GLY A 214 -9.21 7.84 14.26
CA GLY A 214 -10.30 8.74 14.67
C GLY A 214 -9.81 9.94 15.49
N ILE A 215 -8.90 9.72 16.46
CA ILE A 215 -8.34 10.79 17.29
C ILE A 215 -7.53 11.78 16.42
N VAL A 216 -6.64 11.29 15.55
CA VAL A 216 -5.82 12.14 14.68
C VAL A 216 -6.70 12.93 13.72
N THR A 217 -7.70 12.30 13.12
CA THR A 217 -8.66 12.99 12.24
C THR A 217 -9.37 14.10 12.97
N LEU A 218 -9.86 13.87 14.21
CA LEU A 218 -10.52 14.91 15.00
C LEU A 218 -9.55 16.06 15.39
N LEU A 219 -8.30 15.73 15.74
CA LEU A 219 -7.27 16.71 16.09
C LEU A 219 -6.91 17.61 14.90
N ILE A 220 -7.01 17.12 13.67
CA ILE A 220 -6.76 17.92 12.46
C ILE A 220 -8.02 18.69 12.04
N THR A 221 -9.18 18.04 12.05
CA THR A 221 -10.44 18.64 11.60
C THR A 221 -10.86 19.81 12.50
N ALA A 222 -10.75 19.68 13.83
CA ALA A 222 -11.22 20.70 14.75
C ALA A 222 -10.54 22.08 14.55
N PRO A 223 -9.18 22.20 14.44
CA PRO A 223 -8.54 23.46 14.11
C PRO A 223 -8.93 24.03 12.74
N LEU A 224 -9.12 23.17 11.72
CA LEU A 224 -9.53 23.62 10.37
C LEU A 224 -10.90 24.29 10.40
N VAL A 225 -11.85 23.73 11.15
CA VAL A 225 -13.17 24.36 11.35
C VAL A 225 -13.07 25.68 12.11
N MET A 226 -12.24 25.69 13.17
CA MET A 226 -12.15 26.89 14.05
C MET A 226 -11.37 28.05 13.42
N GLN A 227 -10.32 27.77 12.64
CA GLN A 227 -9.41 28.80 12.13
C GLN A 227 -9.76 29.25 10.71
N ASN A 228 -10.23 28.33 9.85
CA ASN A 228 -10.41 28.59 8.43
C ASN A 228 -11.86 28.73 7.99
N HIS A 229 -12.80 28.68 8.92
CA HIS A 229 -14.25 28.77 8.66
C HIS A 229 -14.79 27.74 7.65
N TYR A 230 -14.09 26.59 7.50
CA TYR A 230 -14.60 25.48 6.71
C TYR A 230 -15.83 24.85 7.39
N GLY A 231 -16.78 24.37 6.57
CA GLY A 231 -17.84 23.49 7.10
C GLY A 231 -17.24 22.18 7.64
N TRP A 232 -17.89 21.55 8.61
CA TRP A 232 -17.42 20.30 9.22
C TRP A 232 -17.10 19.20 8.20
N GLU A 233 -17.97 19.06 7.17
CA GLU A 233 -17.77 18.07 6.10
C GLU A 233 -16.54 18.38 5.26
N GLU A 234 -16.36 19.64 4.88
CA GLU A 234 -15.21 20.07 4.08
C GLU A 234 -13.89 19.97 4.85
N ALA A 235 -13.90 20.34 6.12
CA ALA A 235 -12.73 20.23 7.00
C ALA A 235 -12.34 18.75 7.30
N PHE A 236 -13.32 17.86 7.36
CA PHE A 236 -13.09 16.43 7.51
C PHE A 236 -12.48 15.81 6.25
N ARG A 237 -12.84 16.30 5.08
CA ARG A 237 -12.42 15.81 3.79
C ARG A 237 -11.03 16.30 3.38
N LYS A 238 -10.66 17.53 3.79
CA LYS A 238 -9.34 18.14 3.56
C LYS A 238 -8.32 17.75 4.61
#